data_6575ce1895bc8af524ea429311cde198
#
_entry.id   6575ce1895bc8af524ea429311cde198
#
_cell.length_a   1.000
_cell.length_b   1.000
_cell.length_c   1.000
_cell.angle_alpha   90.00
_cell.angle_beta   90.00
_cell.angle_gamma   90.00
#
_symmetry.space_group_name_H-M   'P 1'
#
loop_
_entity.id
_entity.type
_entity.pdbx_description
1 polymer ?
#
loop_
_entity_poly.entity_id
_entity_poly.type
_entity_poly.pdbx_seq_one_letter_code
_entity_poly.pdbx_strand_id
1 'polypeptide(L)'
;MSVFLLFIDGVGLGERADWNPWYTESTPHLEQTLGGMPLIREAVGGHGKNSLLLSTDAKLGVEGLPQSATGQATIFTGRNGPQAMGEHQRGLPFRRLREWVEQDNLYHQAEAGGWKATFSNSYSQDYFELPTTRRGWISVSTATMLSSGQPLRMLDRLIQGRAVHHDLTRRSLVEKNPEVPVIEPELAGRHLLGLGRDYDVVVHEFFLTDLAGHRRDSTLAGQVIREYDRFFGEVVLGLREEDTVVLVSDHGNSEDLRRNTHTFHPVPTLVVGAGADAASRFAAERQVWDLTGITPLLLHLLEQTDRKREERGEGHG
;
A
#
# COMPACT_ATOMS: atom_id res chain seq x y z
N MET A 1 7.39 -17.81 -2.22
CA MET A 1 7.01 -16.51 -2.82
C MET A 1 6.52 -15.60 -1.72
N SER A 2 6.80 -14.32 -1.84
CA SER A 2 6.16 -13.32 -0.98
C SER A 2 5.48 -12.26 -1.85
N VAL A 3 4.30 -11.81 -1.40
CA VAL A 3 3.58 -10.69 -1.99
C VAL A 3 3.76 -9.48 -1.07
N PHE A 4 4.32 -8.40 -1.62
CA PHE A 4 4.50 -7.13 -0.90
C PHE A 4 3.39 -6.17 -1.31
N LEU A 5 2.46 -5.87 -0.41
CA LEU A 5 1.46 -4.83 -0.61
C LEU A 5 2.03 -3.49 -0.15
N LEU A 6 2.35 -2.62 -1.09
CA LEU A 6 2.77 -1.24 -0.84
C LEU A 6 1.54 -0.34 -0.95
N PHE A 7 0.93 -0.03 0.18
CA PHE A 7 -0.18 0.92 0.22
C PHE A 7 0.37 2.34 0.35
N ILE A 8 0.07 3.17 -0.65
CA ILE A 8 0.44 4.59 -0.71
C ILE A 8 -0.81 5.45 -0.70
N ASP A 9 -0.97 6.27 0.33
CA ASP A 9 -2.18 7.06 0.55
C ASP A 9 -2.25 8.29 -0.38
N GLY A 10 -3.41 8.55 -0.95
CA GLY A 10 -3.72 9.78 -1.66
C GLY A 10 -2.98 9.96 -3.00
N VAL A 11 -2.87 8.92 -3.82
CA VAL A 11 -2.22 8.98 -5.13
C VAL A 11 -3.20 8.59 -6.23
N GLY A 12 -3.56 9.55 -7.07
CA GLY A 12 -4.37 9.33 -8.28
C GLY A 12 -3.50 9.24 -9.55
N LEU A 13 -4.04 8.61 -10.57
CA LEU A 13 -3.48 8.65 -11.92
C LEU A 13 -3.91 9.97 -12.60
N GLY A 14 -3.13 11.03 -12.33
CA GLY A 14 -3.38 12.37 -12.86
C GLY A 14 -2.94 12.55 -14.31
N GLU A 15 -2.97 13.79 -14.76
CA GLU A 15 -2.61 14.22 -16.11
C GLU A 15 -1.15 14.66 -16.20
N ARG A 16 -0.61 14.77 -17.41
CA ARG A 16 0.63 15.48 -17.71
C ARG A 16 0.44 16.98 -17.51
N ALA A 17 0.78 17.48 -16.32
CA ALA A 17 0.55 18.87 -15.98
C ALA A 17 1.53 19.36 -14.93
N ASP A 18 1.83 20.66 -14.94
CA ASP A 18 2.78 21.30 -14.03
C ASP A 18 2.35 21.26 -12.55
N TRP A 19 1.07 21.06 -12.30
CA TRP A 19 0.51 20.92 -10.95
C TRP A 19 0.52 19.49 -10.42
N ASN A 20 0.93 18.52 -11.26
CA ASN A 20 1.02 17.11 -10.89
C ASN A 20 2.47 16.73 -10.57
N PRO A 21 2.85 16.62 -9.28
CA PRO A 21 4.23 16.27 -8.93
C PRO A 21 4.62 14.85 -9.35
N TRP A 22 3.68 13.93 -9.54
CA TRP A 22 3.96 12.60 -10.11
C TRP A 22 4.37 12.64 -11.58
N TYR A 23 4.10 13.77 -12.26
CA TYR A 23 4.60 14.04 -13.62
C TYR A 23 5.86 14.90 -13.62
N THR A 24 5.98 15.89 -12.71
CA THR A 24 7.05 16.88 -12.76
C THR A 24 8.30 16.47 -11.99
N GLU A 25 8.18 15.61 -10.99
CA GLU A 25 9.31 15.07 -10.25
C GLU A 25 9.91 13.86 -10.96
N SER A 26 11.24 13.75 -10.93
CA SER A 26 11.93 12.58 -11.47
C SER A 26 11.77 11.39 -10.53
N THR A 27 11.25 10.29 -11.07
CA THR A 27 11.03 9.02 -10.37
C THR A 27 11.67 7.87 -11.17
N PRO A 28 13.02 7.82 -11.27
CA PRO A 28 13.71 6.94 -12.19
C PRO A 28 13.38 5.45 -12.02
N HIS A 29 13.09 4.98 -10.80
CA HIS A 29 12.76 3.59 -10.54
C HIS A 29 11.31 3.24 -10.95
N LEU A 30 10.35 4.11 -10.62
CA LEU A 30 8.97 3.99 -11.11
C LEU A 30 8.92 4.13 -12.63
N GLU A 31 9.60 5.14 -13.19
CA GLU A 31 9.68 5.34 -14.64
C GLU A 31 10.27 4.12 -15.35
N GLN A 32 11.37 3.56 -14.85
CA GLN A 32 11.95 2.34 -15.41
C GLN A 32 10.95 1.18 -15.38
N THR A 33 10.20 1.03 -14.28
CA THR A 33 9.19 0.00 -14.11
C THR A 33 8.00 0.20 -15.06
N LEU A 34 7.70 1.46 -15.40
CA LEU A 34 6.60 1.88 -16.28
C LEU A 34 7.06 2.15 -17.73
N GLY A 35 8.17 1.54 -18.17
CA GLY A 35 8.64 1.64 -19.56
C GLY A 35 9.11 3.04 -19.97
N GLY A 36 9.62 3.82 -19.04
CA GLY A 36 10.09 5.19 -19.21
C GLY A 36 9.01 6.26 -19.02
N MET A 37 7.86 5.89 -18.46
CA MET A 37 6.76 6.82 -18.21
C MET A 37 6.59 7.11 -16.72
N PRO A 38 6.26 8.36 -16.33
CA PRO A 38 5.91 8.70 -14.97
C PRO A 38 4.59 8.02 -14.54
N LEU A 39 4.28 8.01 -13.22
CA LEU A 39 3.07 7.40 -12.69
C LEU A 39 1.84 8.29 -12.95
N ILE A 40 1.32 8.23 -14.16
CA ILE A 40 0.17 8.99 -14.65
C ILE A 40 -0.78 8.09 -15.44
N ARG A 41 -1.95 8.60 -15.82
CA ARG A 41 -2.99 7.82 -16.53
C ARG A 41 -2.51 7.20 -17.85
N GLU A 42 -1.61 7.87 -18.56
CA GLU A 42 -1.09 7.40 -19.84
C GLU A 42 -0.14 6.21 -19.71
N ALA A 43 0.34 5.92 -18.50
CA ALA A 43 1.16 4.75 -18.21
C ALA A 43 0.34 3.48 -17.95
N VAL A 44 -0.99 3.53 -17.98
CA VAL A 44 -1.83 2.35 -17.75
C VAL A 44 -1.60 1.29 -18.84
N GLY A 45 -1.31 0.06 -18.40
CA GLY A 45 -1.04 -1.07 -19.29
C GLY A 45 0.09 -1.96 -18.80
N GLY A 46 0.46 -2.92 -19.63
CA GLY A 46 1.61 -3.80 -19.40
C GLY A 46 2.92 -3.15 -19.83
N HIS A 47 3.96 -3.27 -19.01
CA HIS A 47 5.30 -2.75 -19.27
C HIS A 47 6.32 -3.89 -19.19
N GLY A 48 6.71 -4.41 -20.35
CA GLY A 48 7.56 -5.59 -20.42
C GLY A 48 6.84 -6.86 -19.94
N LYS A 49 7.62 -7.84 -19.45
CA LYS A 49 7.06 -9.13 -19.00
C LYS A 49 6.58 -9.15 -17.56
N ASN A 50 7.08 -8.26 -16.73
CA ASN A 50 6.95 -8.35 -15.26
C ASN A 50 6.38 -7.09 -14.61
N SER A 51 5.73 -6.21 -15.36
CA SER A 51 5.10 -5.01 -14.82
C SER A 51 3.77 -4.71 -15.50
N LEU A 52 2.76 -4.40 -14.69
CA LEU A 52 1.40 -4.09 -15.11
C LEU A 52 0.86 -2.95 -14.25
N LEU A 53 0.46 -1.85 -14.86
CA LEU A 53 -0.28 -0.77 -14.20
C LEU A 53 -1.76 -0.84 -14.60
N LEU A 54 -2.63 -1.03 -13.62
CA LEU A 54 -4.08 -0.98 -13.75
C LEU A 54 -4.62 0.36 -13.27
N SER A 55 -5.62 0.87 -13.97
CA SER A 55 -6.44 2.00 -13.54
C SER A 55 -7.57 1.49 -12.67
N THR A 56 -7.56 1.81 -11.38
CA THR A 56 -8.46 1.25 -10.36
C THR A 56 -9.51 2.28 -9.95
N ASP A 57 -10.79 1.91 -10.02
CA ASP A 57 -11.87 2.78 -9.56
C ASP A 57 -11.93 2.82 -8.03
N ALA A 58 -11.77 4.03 -7.47
CA ALA A 58 -11.89 4.27 -6.03
C ALA A 58 -13.28 4.81 -5.62
N LYS A 59 -14.16 5.13 -6.59
CA LYS A 59 -15.52 5.64 -6.32
C LYS A 59 -16.46 4.53 -5.85
N LEU A 60 -16.21 3.30 -6.27
CA LEU A 60 -16.95 2.11 -5.80
C LEU A 60 -18.47 2.19 -5.99
N GLY A 61 -18.92 2.97 -6.97
CA GLY A 61 -20.35 3.16 -7.25
C GLY A 61 -21.12 3.93 -6.19
N VAL A 62 -20.46 4.64 -5.29
CA VAL A 62 -21.07 5.45 -4.23
C VAL A 62 -20.84 6.92 -4.50
N GLU A 63 -21.87 7.76 -4.26
CA GLU A 63 -21.78 9.21 -4.46
C GLU A 63 -20.79 9.85 -3.48
N GLY A 64 -20.07 10.86 -3.94
CA GLY A 64 -19.08 11.62 -3.18
C GLY A 64 -17.64 11.34 -3.60
N LEU A 65 -16.73 12.12 -3.02
CA LEU A 65 -15.28 11.92 -3.22
C LEU A 65 -14.81 10.67 -2.48
N PRO A 66 -13.97 9.83 -3.11
CA PRO A 66 -13.28 8.75 -2.41
C PRO A 66 -12.56 9.25 -1.16
N GLN A 67 -12.56 8.47 -0.10
CA GLN A 67 -12.05 8.85 1.21
C GLN A 67 -11.25 7.72 1.87
N SER A 68 -10.23 8.10 2.67
CA SER A 68 -9.25 7.19 3.25
C SER A 68 -9.88 6.05 4.05
N ALA A 69 -10.76 6.34 5.02
CA ALA A 69 -11.25 5.27 5.90
C ALA A 69 -11.99 4.17 5.13
N THR A 70 -12.87 4.54 4.17
CA THR A 70 -13.63 3.56 3.39
C THR A 70 -12.82 2.97 2.23
N GLY A 71 -11.89 3.71 1.62
CA GLY A 71 -10.98 3.21 0.60
C GLY A 71 -10.04 2.15 1.16
N GLN A 72 -9.36 2.47 2.26
CA GLN A 72 -8.50 1.52 2.98
C GLN A 72 -9.29 0.28 3.43
N ALA A 73 -10.49 0.48 4.02
CA ALA A 73 -11.35 -0.62 4.41
C ALA A 73 -11.68 -1.55 3.23
N THR A 74 -11.89 -0.99 2.04
CA THR A 74 -12.15 -1.76 0.82
C THR A 74 -10.91 -2.54 0.40
N ILE A 75 -9.73 -1.91 0.38
CA ILE A 75 -8.45 -2.57 0.06
C ILE A 75 -8.21 -3.76 0.99
N PHE A 76 -8.30 -3.54 2.31
CA PHE A 76 -7.96 -4.56 3.30
C PHE A 76 -9.00 -5.68 3.43
N THR A 77 -10.25 -5.47 3.01
CA THR A 77 -11.29 -6.51 3.16
C THR A 77 -11.69 -7.18 1.84
N GLY A 78 -11.38 -6.57 0.69
CA GLY A 78 -11.92 -7.00 -0.60
C GLY A 78 -13.43 -6.75 -0.75
N ARG A 79 -14.04 -5.99 0.16
CA ARG A 79 -15.49 -5.70 0.19
C ARG A 79 -15.71 -4.19 0.05
N ASN A 80 -16.84 -3.78 -0.54
CA ASN A 80 -17.14 -2.37 -0.79
C ASN A 80 -17.48 -1.63 0.51
N GLY A 81 -16.49 -0.93 1.08
CA GLY A 81 -16.60 -0.19 2.34
C GLY A 81 -17.62 0.96 2.30
N PRO A 82 -17.54 1.89 1.32
CA PRO A 82 -18.51 2.98 1.24
C PRO A 82 -19.93 2.48 1.01
N GLN A 83 -20.15 1.41 0.24
CA GLN A 83 -21.48 0.81 0.09
C GLN A 83 -22.01 0.25 1.42
N ALA A 84 -21.17 -0.44 2.18
CA ALA A 84 -21.53 -0.99 3.48
C ALA A 84 -21.85 0.09 4.52
N MET A 85 -21.21 1.25 4.41
CA MET A 85 -21.44 2.40 5.32
C MET A 85 -22.56 3.34 4.83
N GLY A 86 -22.89 3.32 3.53
CA GLY A 86 -23.82 4.25 2.88
C GLY A 86 -23.18 5.55 2.41
N GLU A 87 -21.88 5.72 2.62
CA GLU A 87 -21.13 6.93 2.28
C GLU A 87 -19.61 6.68 2.24
N HIS A 88 -18.87 7.59 1.62
CA HIS A 88 -17.43 7.68 1.76
C HIS A 88 -17.05 8.34 3.09
N GLN A 89 -16.29 7.62 3.96
CA GLN A 89 -15.82 8.13 5.26
C GLN A 89 -14.35 8.54 5.20
N ARG A 90 -14.06 9.76 5.66
CA ARG A 90 -12.72 10.35 5.70
C ARG A 90 -11.97 10.06 7.00
N GLY A 91 -10.65 10.13 6.94
CA GLY A 91 -9.77 10.11 8.11
C GLY A 91 -9.76 8.76 8.82
N LEU A 92 -9.99 8.76 10.13
CA LEU A 92 -10.04 7.53 10.92
C LEU A 92 -11.44 6.88 10.84
N PRO A 93 -11.53 5.54 10.82
CA PRO A 93 -12.80 4.83 10.71
C PRO A 93 -13.69 5.09 11.92
N PHE A 94 -14.95 5.43 11.66
CA PHE A 94 -15.96 5.43 12.72
C PHE A 94 -16.16 4.02 13.25
N ARG A 95 -16.71 3.91 14.47
CA ARG A 95 -16.89 2.65 15.19
C ARG A 95 -17.49 1.53 14.31
N ARG A 96 -18.55 1.82 13.54
CA ARG A 96 -19.22 0.84 12.67
C ARG A 96 -18.27 0.31 11.59
N LEU A 97 -17.50 1.17 10.93
CA LEU A 97 -16.54 0.78 9.92
C LEU A 97 -15.39 -0.02 10.52
N ARG A 98 -14.89 0.40 11.71
CA ARG A 98 -13.84 -0.32 12.42
C ARG A 98 -14.30 -1.74 12.79
N GLU A 99 -15.46 -1.90 13.45
CA GLU A 99 -16.01 -3.21 13.78
C GLU A 99 -16.23 -4.08 12.52
N TRP A 100 -16.54 -3.47 11.38
CA TRP A 100 -16.76 -4.18 10.13
C TRP A 100 -15.44 -4.70 9.52
N VAL A 101 -14.34 -3.94 9.56
CA VAL A 101 -13.03 -4.40 9.07
C VAL A 101 -12.38 -5.41 10.02
N GLU A 102 -12.66 -5.33 11.33
CA GLU A 102 -12.15 -6.25 12.33
C GLU A 102 -12.75 -7.66 12.21
N GLN A 103 -13.92 -7.81 11.59
CA GLN A 103 -14.60 -9.13 11.44
C GLN A 103 -13.91 -10.02 10.40
N ASP A 104 -13.49 -9.45 9.28
CA ASP A 104 -12.84 -10.17 8.19
C ASP A 104 -12.02 -9.21 7.34
N ASN A 105 -10.76 -9.55 7.14
CA ASN A 105 -9.80 -8.73 6.40
C ASN A 105 -8.65 -9.58 5.86
N LEU A 106 -7.73 -8.96 5.13
CA LEU A 106 -6.60 -9.61 4.50
C LEU A 106 -5.84 -10.57 5.43
N TYR A 107 -5.64 -10.20 6.71
CA TYR A 107 -4.90 -11.06 7.64
C TYR A 107 -5.67 -12.33 7.99
N HIS A 108 -6.98 -12.22 8.25
CA HIS A 108 -7.85 -13.38 8.51
C HIS A 108 -7.99 -14.28 7.28
N GLN A 109 -8.16 -13.66 6.10
CA GLN A 109 -8.30 -14.39 4.84
C GLN A 109 -7.00 -15.09 4.45
N ALA A 110 -5.83 -14.47 4.66
CA ALA A 110 -4.53 -15.10 4.45
C ALA A 110 -4.34 -16.30 5.42
N GLU A 111 -4.63 -16.11 6.71
CA GLU A 111 -4.55 -17.19 7.71
C GLU A 111 -5.47 -18.36 7.36
N ALA A 112 -6.70 -18.08 6.94
CA ALA A 112 -7.65 -19.11 6.48
C ALA A 112 -7.15 -19.89 5.26
N GLY A 113 -6.34 -19.25 4.38
CA GLY A 113 -5.65 -19.88 3.28
C GLY A 113 -4.34 -20.59 3.66
N GLY A 114 -3.93 -20.54 4.92
CA GLY A 114 -2.67 -21.14 5.39
C GLY A 114 -1.44 -20.26 5.21
N TRP A 115 -1.61 -18.98 4.83
CA TRP A 115 -0.53 -18.03 4.61
C TRP A 115 -0.31 -17.11 5.81
N LYS A 116 0.93 -16.65 5.97
CA LYS A 116 1.34 -15.71 7.01
C LYS A 116 1.37 -14.29 6.46
N ALA A 117 0.46 -13.43 6.91
CA ALA A 117 0.47 -12.02 6.58
C ALA A 117 1.01 -11.18 7.74
N THR A 118 1.68 -10.05 7.45
CA THR A 118 2.18 -9.12 8.48
C THR A 118 2.12 -7.67 8.02
N PHE A 119 2.02 -6.76 8.98
CA PHE A 119 2.15 -5.32 8.77
C PHE A 119 3.56 -4.85 9.15
N SER A 120 4.27 -4.23 8.24
CA SER A 120 5.67 -3.85 8.43
C SER A 120 5.87 -2.58 9.24
N ASN A 121 4.85 -1.71 9.32
CA ASN A 121 5.00 -0.40 9.96
C ASN A 121 5.27 -0.51 11.45
N SER A 122 6.22 0.31 11.91
CA SER A 122 6.56 0.40 13.34
C SER A 122 5.72 1.44 14.05
N TYR A 123 5.52 1.19 15.35
CA TYR A 123 4.86 2.10 16.28
C TYR A 123 5.83 2.52 17.38
N SER A 124 5.66 3.76 17.87
CA SER A 124 6.30 4.22 19.11
C SER A 124 5.31 4.14 20.28
N GLN A 125 5.83 4.17 21.50
CA GLN A 125 4.98 4.23 22.70
C GLN A 125 4.07 5.47 22.68
N ASP A 126 4.59 6.60 22.21
CA ASP A 126 3.85 7.87 22.10
C ASP A 126 2.55 7.74 21.27
N TYR A 127 2.54 6.88 20.25
CA TYR A 127 1.32 6.65 19.46
C TYR A 127 0.16 6.18 20.32
N PHE A 128 0.41 5.30 21.30
CA PHE A 128 -0.63 4.78 22.19
C PHE A 128 -1.01 5.78 23.29
N GLU A 129 -0.19 6.80 23.52
CA GLU A 129 -0.47 7.87 24.48
C GLU A 129 -1.33 8.99 23.85
N LEU A 130 -1.45 9.04 22.52
CA LEU A 130 -2.32 10.01 21.87
C LEU A 130 -3.77 9.90 22.36
N PRO A 131 -4.43 11.03 22.67
CA PRO A 131 -5.83 11.03 23.11
C PRO A 131 -6.78 10.33 22.15
N THR A 132 -6.52 10.41 20.85
CA THR A 132 -7.27 9.74 19.80
C THR A 132 -7.13 8.23 19.91
N THR A 133 -5.91 7.71 20.00
CA THR A 133 -5.61 6.27 20.12
C THR A 133 -6.20 5.68 21.41
N ARG A 134 -6.06 6.40 22.55
CA ARG A 134 -6.68 5.99 23.83
C ARG A 134 -8.20 5.90 23.79
N ARG A 135 -8.85 6.69 22.91
CA ARG A 135 -10.29 6.61 22.64
C ARG A 135 -10.66 5.54 21.61
N GLY A 136 -9.70 4.76 21.14
CA GLY A 136 -9.89 3.74 20.12
C GLY A 136 -9.99 4.29 18.70
N TRP A 137 -9.55 5.53 18.46
CA TRP A 137 -9.47 6.12 17.12
C TRP A 137 -8.12 5.78 16.50
N ILE A 138 -8.10 4.69 15.76
CA ILE A 138 -6.92 4.13 15.08
C ILE A 138 -7.21 4.01 13.58
N SER A 139 -6.17 3.98 12.75
CA SER A 139 -6.34 3.79 11.30
C SER A 139 -6.94 2.42 10.98
N VAL A 140 -7.44 2.28 9.75
CA VAL A 140 -7.95 0.99 9.25
C VAL A 140 -6.84 -0.06 9.25
N SER A 141 -5.66 0.29 8.77
CA SER A 141 -4.49 -0.60 8.77
C SER A 141 -4.12 -1.09 10.17
N THR A 142 -4.16 -0.20 11.17
CA THR A 142 -3.92 -0.57 12.57
C THR A 142 -5.05 -1.47 13.11
N ALA A 143 -6.31 -1.14 12.81
CA ALA A 143 -7.46 -1.93 13.29
C ALA A 143 -7.45 -3.35 12.72
N THR A 144 -7.20 -3.50 11.42
CA THR A 144 -7.12 -4.81 10.75
C THR A 144 -5.94 -5.63 11.29
N MET A 145 -4.79 -5.00 11.51
CA MET A 145 -3.63 -5.69 12.09
C MET A 145 -3.90 -6.16 13.52
N LEU A 146 -4.47 -5.31 14.37
CA LEU A 146 -4.80 -5.68 15.75
C LEU A 146 -5.83 -6.81 15.83
N SER A 147 -6.82 -6.82 14.92
CA SER A 147 -7.84 -7.88 14.89
C SER A 147 -7.27 -9.27 14.57
N SER A 148 -6.12 -9.34 13.91
CA SER A 148 -5.42 -10.60 13.63
C SER A 148 -4.75 -11.23 14.85
N GLY A 149 -4.72 -10.54 15.98
CA GLY A 149 -4.04 -11.00 17.19
C GLY A 149 -2.51 -10.97 17.13
N GLN A 150 -1.93 -10.50 16.04
CA GLN A 150 -0.48 -10.38 15.91
C GLN A 150 0.04 -9.17 16.67
N PRO A 151 1.24 -9.23 17.28
CA PRO A 151 1.83 -8.10 17.97
C PRO A 151 2.26 -7.01 16.98
N LEU A 152 1.99 -5.76 17.33
CA LEU A 152 2.52 -4.61 16.60
C LEU A 152 4.06 -4.56 16.68
N ARG A 153 4.68 -4.07 15.62
CA ARG A 153 6.12 -3.87 15.58
C ARG A 153 6.48 -2.57 16.28
N MET A 154 7.24 -2.64 17.38
CA MET A 154 7.67 -1.49 18.15
C MET A 154 9.08 -1.04 17.73
N LEU A 155 9.61 0.01 18.37
CA LEU A 155 10.91 0.60 18.02
C LEU A 155 12.07 -0.39 18.13
N ASP A 156 12.01 -1.37 19.03
CA ASP A 156 13.01 -2.44 19.12
C ASP A 156 13.11 -3.23 17.81
N ARG A 157 11.97 -3.59 17.21
CA ARG A 157 11.92 -4.25 15.91
C ARG A 157 12.40 -3.35 14.78
N LEU A 158 12.09 -2.04 14.87
CA LEU A 158 12.56 -1.06 13.88
C LEU A 158 14.09 -0.94 13.90
N ILE A 159 14.72 -0.85 15.08
CA ILE A 159 16.17 -0.76 15.23
C ILE A 159 16.85 -2.03 14.71
N GLN A 160 16.26 -3.20 14.94
CA GLN A 160 16.73 -4.49 14.45
C GLN A 160 16.54 -4.69 12.93
N GLY A 161 15.96 -3.75 12.19
CA GLY A 161 15.65 -3.91 10.77
C GLY A 161 14.50 -4.90 10.49
N ARG A 162 13.65 -5.14 11.49
CA ARG A 162 12.49 -6.05 11.42
C ARG A 162 11.16 -5.27 11.35
N ALA A 163 11.22 -3.99 11.01
CA ALA A 163 10.10 -3.10 10.76
C ALA A 163 10.52 -1.96 9.84
N VAL A 164 9.54 -1.26 9.27
CA VAL A 164 9.73 -0.05 8.48
C VAL A 164 8.91 1.07 9.13
N HIS A 165 9.46 2.28 9.20
CA HIS A 165 8.68 3.43 9.68
C HIS A 165 7.95 4.10 8.52
N HIS A 166 6.80 4.72 8.81
CA HIS A 166 5.94 5.32 7.78
C HIS A 166 6.61 6.45 6.96
N ASP A 167 7.65 7.11 7.51
CA ASP A 167 8.42 8.14 6.79
C ASP A 167 9.66 7.58 6.07
N LEU A 168 9.85 6.26 6.07
CA LEU A 168 10.96 5.49 5.50
C LEU A 168 12.32 5.80 6.12
N THR A 169 12.56 7.05 6.49
CA THR A 169 13.85 7.60 6.94
C THR A 169 14.01 7.63 8.45
N ARG A 170 12.94 7.46 9.22
CA ARG A 170 12.89 7.58 10.69
C ARG A 170 13.13 9.00 11.23
N ARG A 171 13.20 10.03 10.36
CA ARG A 171 13.46 11.42 10.79
C ARG A 171 12.40 11.93 11.76
N SER A 172 11.14 11.52 11.57
CA SER A 172 10.04 11.91 12.47
C SER A 172 10.15 11.34 13.89
N LEU A 173 11.02 10.35 14.12
CA LEU A 173 11.23 9.72 15.42
C LEU A 173 12.34 10.37 16.24
N VAL A 174 13.35 10.96 15.59
CA VAL A 174 14.64 11.33 16.23
C VAL A 174 14.47 12.29 17.39
N GLU A 175 13.55 13.24 17.33
CA GLU A 175 13.36 14.23 18.39
C GLU A 175 12.96 13.58 19.72
N LYS A 176 12.12 12.54 19.67
CA LYS A 176 11.60 11.85 20.85
C LYS A 176 12.32 10.54 21.18
N ASN A 177 12.99 9.97 20.20
CA ASN A 177 13.66 8.67 20.29
C ASN A 177 15.07 8.79 19.68
N PRO A 178 16.01 9.50 20.32
CA PRO A 178 17.33 9.80 19.78
C PRO A 178 18.21 8.55 19.56
N GLU A 179 17.84 7.42 20.15
CA GLU A 179 18.50 6.13 19.95
C GLU A 179 18.14 5.49 18.59
N VAL A 180 17.10 5.97 17.91
CA VAL A 180 16.69 5.46 16.61
C VAL A 180 17.50 6.15 15.51
N PRO A 181 18.36 5.46 14.77
CA PRO A 181 19.15 6.09 13.73
C PRO A 181 18.30 6.49 12.52
N VAL A 182 18.57 7.66 11.96
CA VAL A 182 18.10 8.04 10.63
C VAL A 182 18.72 7.11 9.61
N ILE A 183 17.95 6.70 8.61
CA ILE A 183 18.38 5.81 7.53
C ILE A 183 18.00 6.39 6.16
N GLU A 184 18.64 5.87 5.12
CA GLU A 184 18.23 6.14 3.75
C GLU A 184 17.03 5.25 3.36
N PRO A 185 16.14 5.72 2.46
CA PRO A 185 14.96 4.97 2.01
C PRO A 185 15.26 3.56 1.48
N GLU A 186 16.40 3.38 0.83
CA GLU A 186 16.84 2.06 0.32
C GLU A 186 17.05 1.06 1.46
N LEU A 187 17.57 1.50 2.61
CA LEU A 187 17.70 0.60 3.75
C LEU A 187 16.34 0.18 4.30
N ALA A 188 15.34 1.06 4.27
CA ALA A 188 13.96 0.70 4.59
C ALA A 188 13.41 -0.35 3.62
N GLY A 189 13.71 -0.23 2.31
CA GLY A 189 13.37 -1.25 1.31
C GLY A 189 13.99 -2.62 1.62
N ARG A 190 15.28 -2.66 1.99
CA ARG A 190 15.94 -3.91 2.40
C ARG A 190 15.32 -4.53 3.66
N HIS A 191 14.91 -3.70 4.63
CA HIS A 191 14.22 -4.18 5.83
C HIS A 191 12.86 -4.79 5.48
N LEU A 192 12.11 -4.17 4.56
CA LEU A 192 10.85 -4.70 4.07
C LEU A 192 11.03 -6.07 3.40
N LEU A 193 11.99 -6.18 2.48
CA LEU A 193 12.33 -7.44 1.80
C LEU A 193 12.75 -8.53 2.79
N GLY A 194 13.45 -8.15 3.86
CA GLY A 194 13.83 -9.07 4.93
C GLY A 194 12.64 -9.75 5.60
N LEU A 195 11.48 -9.08 5.70
CA LEU A 195 10.25 -9.65 6.24
C LEU A 195 9.65 -10.73 5.33
N GLY A 196 9.80 -10.59 4.01
CA GLY A 196 9.32 -11.59 3.04
C GLY A 196 10.00 -12.97 3.15
N ARG A 197 11.03 -13.13 4.02
CA ARG A 197 11.58 -14.45 4.32
C ARG A 197 10.73 -15.25 5.31
N ASP A 198 9.95 -14.55 6.13
CA ASP A 198 9.18 -15.15 7.23
C ASP A 198 7.67 -15.08 6.99
N TYR A 199 7.23 -14.27 6.00
CA TYR A 199 5.83 -13.99 5.72
C TYR A 199 5.52 -14.09 4.23
N ASP A 200 4.31 -14.59 3.91
CA ASP A 200 3.82 -14.73 2.55
C ASP A 200 3.21 -13.42 2.04
N VAL A 201 2.62 -12.60 2.92
CA VAL A 201 2.14 -11.25 2.63
C VAL A 201 2.80 -10.26 3.59
N VAL A 202 3.45 -9.24 3.02
CA VAL A 202 4.03 -8.12 3.79
C VAL A 202 3.37 -6.83 3.36
N VAL A 203 2.66 -6.18 4.28
CA VAL A 203 1.98 -4.91 4.03
C VAL A 203 2.82 -3.76 4.55
N HIS A 204 2.99 -2.71 3.75
CA HIS A 204 3.58 -1.43 4.17
C HIS A 204 2.64 -0.28 3.80
N GLU A 205 2.41 0.64 4.73
CA GLU A 205 1.62 1.85 4.54
C GLU A 205 2.51 3.09 4.54
N PHE A 206 2.33 3.94 3.51
CA PHE A 206 2.99 5.23 3.35
C PHE A 206 1.95 6.32 3.09
N PHE A 207 1.78 7.26 4.03
CA PHE A 207 0.72 8.26 3.96
C PHE A 207 1.21 9.71 3.78
N LEU A 208 2.53 9.94 3.65
CA LEU A 208 3.06 11.30 3.51
C LEU A 208 2.70 11.96 2.19
N THR A 209 2.33 11.20 1.18
CA THR A 209 1.82 11.69 -0.10
C THR A 209 0.50 12.41 0.06
N ASP A 210 -0.45 11.83 0.80
CA ASP A 210 -1.73 12.46 1.11
C ASP A 210 -1.55 13.73 1.95
N LEU A 211 -0.67 13.69 2.94
CA LEU A 211 -0.31 14.86 3.75
C LEU A 211 0.23 16.00 2.89
N ALA A 212 1.11 15.71 1.92
CA ALA A 212 1.67 16.71 1.01
C ALA A 212 0.59 17.29 0.08
N GLY A 213 -0.29 16.45 -0.44
CA GLY A 213 -1.45 16.84 -1.24
C GLY A 213 -2.37 17.81 -0.49
N HIS A 214 -2.79 17.45 0.71
CA HIS A 214 -3.64 18.32 1.56
C HIS A 214 -2.99 19.66 1.90
N ARG A 215 -1.66 19.70 2.05
CA ARG A 215 -0.90 20.94 2.28
C ARG A 215 -0.68 21.75 1.02
N ARG A 216 -0.87 21.15 -0.16
CA ARG A 216 -0.56 21.75 -1.46
C ARG A 216 0.89 22.24 -1.52
N ASP A 217 1.78 21.52 -0.86
CA ASP A 217 3.19 21.86 -0.72
C ASP A 217 4.00 21.07 -1.76
N SER A 218 4.35 21.75 -2.86
CA SER A 218 5.11 21.13 -3.94
C SER A 218 6.52 20.69 -3.52
N THR A 219 7.16 21.42 -2.59
CA THR A 219 8.48 21.07 -2.08
C THR A 219 8.41 19.77 -1.26
N LEU A 220 7.44 19.69 -0.36
CA LEU A 220 7.20 18.48 0.43
C LEU A 220 6.80 17.31 -0.48
N ALA A 221 5.89 17.54 -1.44
CA ALA A 221 5.48 16.51 -2.38
C ALA A 221 6.68 15.97 -3.19
N GLY A 222 7.51 16.84 -3.73
CA GLY A 222 8.72 16.43 -4.44
C GLY A 222 9.69 15.64 -3.58
N GLN A 223 9.93 16.06 -2.33
CA GLN A 223 10.78 15.31 -1.40
C GLN A 223 10.21 13.91 -1.14
N VAL A 224 8.94 13.84 -0.77
CA VAL A 224 8.24 12.60 -0.40
C VAL A 224 8.22 11.61 -1.57
N ILE A 225 7.95 12.10 -2.79
CA ILE A 225 7.91 11.28 -4.01
C ILE A 225 9.30 10.71 -4.32
N ARG A 226 10.37 11.52 -4.26
CA ARG A 226 11.73 11.05 -4.52
C ARG A 226 12.21 10.05 -3.46
N GLU A 227 11.89 10.24 -2.19
CA GLU A 227 12.21 9.29 -1.13
C GLU A 227 11.45 7.97 -1.33
N TYR A 228 10.18 8.06 -1.73
CA TYR A 228 9.38 6.87 -2.02
C TYR A 228 9.90 6.11 -3.26
N ASP A 229 10.29 6.81 -4.32
CA ASP A 229 10.86 6.19 -5.53
C ASP A 229 12.15 5.40 -5.21
N ARG A 230 13.04 5.94 -4.36
CA ARG A 230 14.26 5.24 -3.90
C ARG A 230 13.92 3.99 -3.09
N PHE A 231 12.95 4.08 -2.18
CA PHE A 231 12.45 2.92 -1.43
C PHE A 231 11.85 1.86 -2.36
N PHE A 232 10.96 2.28 -3.25
CA PHE A 232 10.32 1.41 -4.24
C PHE A 232 11.36 0.72 -5.14
N GLY A 233 12.33 1.47 -5.63
CA GLY A 233 13.41 0.96 -6.45
C GLY A 233 14.20 -0.16 -5.77
N GLU A 234 14.59 0.04 -4.50
CA GLU A 234 15.29 -0.99 -3.73
C GLU A 234 14.42 -2.23 -3.53
N VAL A 235 13.12 -2.06 -3.26
CA VAL A 235 12.20 -3.19 -3.12
C VAL A 235 12.12 -3.98 -4.42
N VAL A 236 11.91 -3.31 -5.57
CA VAL A 236 11.79 -3.98 -6.88
C VAL A 236 13.09 -4.68 -7.28
N LEU A 237 14.24 -4.02 -7.08
CA LEU A 237 15.55 -4.59 -7.42
C LEU A 237 15.92 -5.79 -6.54
N GLY A 238 15.43 -5.84 -5.32
CA GLY A 238 15.70 -6.91 -4.35
C GLY A 238 14.69 -8.05 -4.34
N LEU A 239 13.66 -8.03 -5.21
CA LEU A 239 12.70 -9.14 -5.35
C LEU A 239 13.42 -10.42 -5.76
N ARG A 240 13.05 -11.53 -5.14
CA ARG A 240 13.39 -12.85 -5.65
C ARG A 240 12.58 -13.13 -6.91
N GLU A 241 13.03 -14.07 -7.72
CA GLU A 241 12.39 -14.41 -9.00
C GLU A 241 10.89 -14.73 -8.86
N GLU A 242 10.51 -15.33 -7.73
CA GLU A 242 9.14 -15.71 -7.43
C GLU A 242 8.30 -14.62 -6.73
N ASP A 243 8.90 -13.51 -6.28
CA ASP A 243 8.21 -12.49 -5.49
C ASP A 243 7.41 -11.51 -6.36
N THR A 244 6.45 -10.85 -5.72
CA THR A 244 5.59 -9.86 -6.37
C THR A 244 5.34 -8.66 -5.47
N VAL A 245 5.47 -7.45 -6.02
CA VAL A 245 5.01 -6.20 -5.41
C VAL A 245 3.64 -5.84 -6.00
N VAL A 246 2.72 -5.42 -5.14
CA VAL A 246 1.46 -4.78 -5.52
C VAL A 246 1.42 -3.41 -4.83
N LEU A 247 1.62 -2.33 -5.60
CA LEU A 247 1.46 -0.96 -5.12
C LEU A 247 0.04 -0.49 -5.42
N VAL A 248 -0.65 0.06 -4.41
CA VAL A 248 -2.04 0.50 -4.52
C VAL A 248 -2.26 1.79 -3.73
N SER A 249 -3.18 2.64 -4.20
CA SER A 249 -3.69 3.78 -3.45
C SER A 249 -5.21 3.66 -3.25
N ASP A 250 -5.74 4.35 -2.26
CA ASP A 250 -7.16 4.32 -1.86
C ASP A 250 -7.99 5.44 -2.46
N HIS A 251 -7.39 6.56 -2.79
CA HIS A 251 -7.98 7.73 -3.48
C HIS A 251 -6.90 8.62 -4.09
N GLY A 252 -7.30 9.55 -4.94
CA GLY A 252 -6.41 10.58 -5.46
C GLY A 252 -6.37 11.81 -4.56
N ASN A 253 -5.23 12.50 -4.52
CA ASN A 253 -5.01 13.78 -3.86
C ASN A 253 -3.74 14.45 -4.39
N SER A 254 -2.56 13.84 -4.16
CA SER A 254 -1.23 14.44 -4.42
C SER A 254 -0.92 14.66 -5.90
N GLU A 255 -1.68 14.09 -6.82
CA GLU A 255 -1.54 14.32 -8.26
C GLU A 255 -2.17 15.63 -8.75
N ASP A 256 -2.89 16.37 -7.88
CA ASP A 256 -3.49 17.67 -8.22
C ASP A 256 -3.31 18.70 -7.09
N LEU A 257 -2.14 19.32 -6.99
CA LEU A 257 -1.83 20.32 -5.96
C LEU A 257 -2.60 21.65 -6.08
N ARG A 258 -3.47 21.82 -7.05
CA ARG A 258 -4.38 22.99 -7.13
C ARG A 258 -5.46 22.96 -6.05
N ARG A 259 -5.75 21.78 -5.49
CA ARG A 259 -6.80 21.52 -4.50
C ARG A 259 -6.19 20.97 -3.20
N ASN A 260 -6.89 21.19 -2.11
CA ASN A 260 -6.59 20.59 -0.81
C ASN A 260 -7.59 19.47 -0.45
N THR A 261 -8.30 18.94 -1.45
CA THR A 261 -9.29 17.87 -1.32
C THR A 261 -8.90 16.70 -2.22
N HIS A 262 -9.45 15.54 -1.94
CA HIS A 262 -9.29 14.37 -2.80
C HIS A 262 -9.80 14.63 -4.21
N THR A 263 -9.45 13.76 -5.15
CA THR A 263 -9.83 13.84 -6.55
C THR A 263 -10.72 12.66 -6.95
N PHE A 264 -11.33 12.76 -8.13
CA PHE A 264 -12.04 11.65 -8.76
C PHE A 264 -11.16 10.83 -9.72
N HIS A 265 -9.86 11.11 -9.75
CA HIS A 265 -8.97 10.33 -10.58
C HIS A 265 -8.98 8.86 -10.14
N PRO A 266 -8.90 7.90 -11.07
CA PRO A 266 -8.64 6.53 -10.70
C PRO A 266 -7.28 6.43 -10.02
N VAL A 267 -7.09 5.40 -9.22
CA VAL A 267 -5.85 5.18 -8.48
C VAL A 267 -5.01 4.07 -9.12
N PRO A 268 -3.70 4.04 -8.89
CA PRO A 268 -2.85 2.98 -9.40
C PRO A 268 -3.09 1.64 -8.67
N THR A 269 -3.06 0.53 -9.43
CA THR A 269 -2.64 -0.77 -8.95
C THR A 269 -1.47 -1.20 -9.83
N LEU A 270 -0.25 -1.04 -9.32
CA LEU A 270 0.97 -1.43 -10.04
C LEU A 270 1.46 -2.76 -9.51
N VAL A 271 1.49 -3.77 -10.37
CA VAL A 271 1.98 -5.11 -10.06
C VAL A 271 3.34 -5.32 -10.73
N VAL A 272 4.35 -5.69 -9.94
CA VAL A 272 5.73 -5.90 -10.42
C VAL A 272 6.25 -7.25 -9.94
N GLY A 273 6.87 -8.01 -10.81
CA GLY A 273 7.47 -9.32 -10.52
C GLY A 273 6.67 -10.48 -11.08
N ALA A 274 6.82 -11.66 -10.47
CA ALA A 274 6.31 -12.94 -11.00
C ALA A 274 4.79 -12.98 -11.18
N GLY A 275 4.05 -12.15 -10.45
CA GLY A 275 2.58 -12.13 -10.48
C GLY A 275 1.95 -11.26 -11.55
N ALA A 276 2.72 -10.48 -12.34
CA ALA A 276 2.16 -9.49 -13.26
C ALA A 276 1.19 -10.09 -14.29
N ASP A 277 1.56 -11.20 -14.92
CA ASP A 277 0.70 -11.89 -15.88
C ASP A 277 -0.56 -12.50 -15.23
N ALA A 278 -0.43 -13.05 -14.02
CA ALA A 278 -1.58 -13.58 -13.27
C ALA A 278 -2.53 -12.45 -12.86
N ALA A 279 -2.00 -11.30 -12.44
CA ALA A 279 -2.78 -10.12 -12.12
C ALA A 279 -3.54 -9.57 -13.34
N SER A 280 -2.91 -9.58 -14.53
CA SER A 280 -3.55 -9.16 -15.77
C SER A 280 -4.76 -10.02 -16.10
N ARG A 281 -4.63 -11.35 -16.02
CA ARG A 281 -5.75 -12.28 -16.23
C ARG A 281 -6.84 -12.10 -15.18
N PHE A 282 -6.47 -12.03 -13.90
CA PHE A 282 -7.42 -11.86 -12.81
C PHE A 282 -8.24 -10.56 -12.94
N ALA A 283 -7.59 -9.45 -13.32
CA ALA A 283 -8.28 -8.18 -13.53
C ALA A 283 -9.21 -8.25 -14.76
N ALA A 284 -8.81 -8.92 -15.84
CA ALA A 284 -9.60 -9.07 -17.06
C ALA A 284 -10.89 -9.89 -16.86
N GLU A 285 -10.96 -10.75 -15.87
CA GLU A 285 -12.15 -11.53 -15.53
C GLU A 285 -13.21 -10.71 -14.78
N ARG A 286 -12.86 -9.53 -14.27
CA ARG A 286 -13.78 -8.65 -13.55
C ARG A 286 -14.43 -7.64 -14.50
N GLN A 287 -15.72 -7.40 -14.34
CA GLN A 287 -16.47 -6.40 -15.15
C GLN A 287 -15.93 -4.98 -14.92
N VAL A 288 -15.55 -4.67 -13.67
CA VAL A 288 -14.94 -3.41 -13.26
C VAL A 288 -13.75 -3.73 -12.38
N TRP A 289 -12.62 -3.09 -12.64
CA TRP A 289 -11.46 -3.15 -11.78
C TRP A 289 -11.53 -1.98 -10.77
N ASP A 290 -11.81 -2.30 -9.53
CA ASP A 290 -11.92 -1.37 -8.42
C ASP A 290 -11.18 -1.87 -7.17
N LEU A 291 -11.20 -1.08 -6.09
CA LEU A 291 -10.50 -1.41 -4.84
C LEU A 291 -10.94 -2.74 -4.20
N THR A 292 -12.14 -3.25 -4.51
CA THR A 292 -12.58 -4.57 -3.99
C THR A 292 -11.77 -5.73 -4.58
N GLY A 293 -11.05 -5.48 -5.66
CA GLY A 293 -10.19 -6.46 -6.30
C GLY A 293 -8.87 -6.70 -5.59
N ILE A 294 -8.42 -5.81 -4.68
CA ILE A 294 -7.05 -5.82 -4.15
C ILE A 294 -6.77 -7.03 -3.26
N THR A 295 -7.48 -7.19 -2.15
CA THR A 295 -7.30 -8.38 -1.28
C THR A 295 -7.53 -9.70 -2.04
N PRO A 296 -8.58 -9.88 -2.86
CA PRO A 296 -8.72 -11.07 -3.69
C PRO A 296 -7.56 -11.30 -4.67
N LEU A 297 -6.97 -10.24 -5.23
CA LEU A 297 -5.78 -10.38 -6.09
C LEU A 297 -4.58 -10.92 -5.29
N LEU A 298 -4.30 -10.37 -4.11
CA LEU A 298 -3.17 -10.83 -3.28
C LEU A 298 -3.29 -12.32 -2.96
N LEU A 299 -4.48 -12.79 -2.56
CA LEU A 299 -4.73 -14.19 -2.26
C LEU A 299 -4.63 -15.06 -3.52
N HIS A 300 -5.16 -14.61 -4.64
CA HIS A 300 -5.03 -15.31 -5.94
C HIS A 300 -3.56 -15.50 -6.33
N LEU A 301 -2.71 -14.50 -6.13
CA LEU A 301 -1.28 -14.60 -6.45
C LEU A 301 -0.58 -15.67 -5.60
N LEU A 302 -0.94 -15.79 -4.32
CA LEU A 302 -0.43 -16.84 -3.44
C LEU A 302 -0.88 -18.23 -3.90
N GLU A 303 -2.18 -18.41 -4.18
CA GLU A 303 -2.74 -19.67 -4.69
C GLU A 303 -2.06 -20.15 -5.99
N GLN A 304 -1.81 -19.23 -6.92
CA GLN A 304 -1.11 -19.56 -8.17
C GLN A 304 0.30 -20.09 -7.95
N THR A 305 0.95 -19.59 -6.90
CA THR A 305 2.31 -20.04 -6.55
C THR A 305 2.30 -21.44 -5.94
N ASP A 306 1.36 -21.70 -5.02
CA ASP A 306 1.25 -23.01 -4.37
C ASP A 306 0.92 -24.10 -5.42
N ARG A 307 0.01 -23.84 -6.36
CA ARG A 307 -0.26 -24.76 -7.48
C ARG A 307 0.98 -25.05 -8.31
N LYS A 308 1.79 -24.04 -8.64
CA LYS A 308 3.05 -24.23 -9.40
C LYS A 308 4.08 -25.06 -8.62
N ARG A 309 4.13 -24.94 -7.29
CA ARG A 309 5.02 -25.75 -6.43
C ARG A 309 4.53 -27.20 -6.38
N GLU A 310 3.25 -27.44 -6.24
CA GLU A 310 2.64 -28.77 -6.29
C GLU A 310 2.91 -29.47 -7.63
N GLU A 311 2.72 -28.77 -8.77
CA GLU A 311 3.03 -29.27 -10.11
C GLU A 311 4.50 -29.63 -10.32
N ARG A 312 5.43 -28.94 -9.62
CA ARG A 312 6.88 -29.24 -9.65
C ARG A 312 7.29 -30.35 -8.67
N GLY A 313 6.35 -30.89 -7.88
CA GLY A 313 6.63 -31.90 -6.87
C GLY A 313 7.36 -31.38 -5.62
N GLU A 314 7.40 -30.07 -5.42
CA GLU A 314 7.98 -29.38 -4.27
C GLU A 314 6.92 -29.23 -3.16
N GLY A 315 6.14 -30.27 -2.88
CA GLY A 315 5.11 -30.27 -1.84
C GLY A 315 5.70 -30.11 -0.46
N HIS A 316 4.95 -29.47 0.41
CA HIS A 316 5.32 -29.18 1.80
C HIS A 316 5.83 -30.42 2.53
N GLY A 317 7.12 -30.40 2.90
CA GLY A 317 7.74 -31.30 3.85
C GLY A 317 7.67 -30.70 5.26
#